data_83621bdfd9e2be13b1f8d561bf18e227
#
_entry.id   83621bdfd9e2be13b1f8d561bf18e227
#
_cell.length_a   1.000
_cell.length_b   1.000
_cell.length_c   1.000
_cell.angle_alpha   90.00
_cell.angle_beta   90.00
_cell.angle_gamma   90.00
#
_symmetry.space_group_name_H-M   'P 1'
#
loop_
_entity.id
_entity.type
_entity.pdbx_description
1 polymer ?
#
loop_
_entity_poly.entity_id
_entity_poly.type
_entity_poly.pdbx_seq_one_letter_code
_entity_poly.pdbx_strand_id
1 'polypeptide(L)'
;MAAENNLITAAQLKKVREVDFVSQFTHKSLAKLIEVLGVTRRIPMMEGTTMYTYKMTGTLQNGAVAEGDIIPLSKYEQEKVPVGEITLNKWRKAVSAEAIKKSGYTTAVTETDAALLRDVQNGIRTNLFGFINAANGATTASGDTLQALLANLWGQLQVLFEDDTAEAVYFVNPLDVAEYLGTANITVQTAFGMNYVENFLGLGTVIMSNRITKGTAVATAKQNLIMYYLTMNGDLAAAFDLTTDELGYVGIKSGYQNEERAQIESLVMDGIQFLVEYAEGVVKGTLG
;
A
#
# COMPACT_ATOMS: atom_id res chain seq x y z
N MET A 1 -45.52 -10.24 22.92
CA MET A 1 -45.63 -8.76 22.90
C MET A 1 -44.80 -8.28 21.71
N ALA A 2 -45.39 -7.48 20.82
CA ALA A 2 -44.63 -6.85 19.75
C ALA A 2 -43.69 -5.79 20.38
N ALA A 3 -42.45 -5.72 19.84
CA ALA A 3 -41.50 -4.68 20.25
C ALA A 3 -42.07 -3.29 19.90
N GLU A 4 -41.83 -2.31 20.76
CA GLU A 4 -42.22 -0.93 20.47
C GLU A 4 -41.62 -0.42 19.16
N ASN A 5 -42.41 0.35 18.39
CA ASN A 5 -41.94 1.01 17.20
C ASN A 5 -40.80 1.98 17.58
N ASN A 6 -39.69 1.95 16.82
CA ASN A 6 -38.47 2.74 17.01
C ASN A 6 -37.51 2.24 18.11
N LEU A 7 -37.64 1.00 18.60
CA LEU A 7 -36.64 0.41 19.47
C LEU A 7 -35.32 0.15 18.69
N ILE A 8 -34.25 0.79 19.10
CA ILE A 8 -32.92 0.53 18.56
C ILE A 8 -32.43 -0.83 19.06
N THR A 9 -32.25 -1.78 18.17
CA THR A 9 -31.79 -3.13 18.49
C THR A 9 -30.25 -3.23 18.46
N ALA A 10 -29.71 -4.19 19.24
CA ALA A 10 -28.28 -4.45 19.25
C ALA A 10 -27.69 -4.77 17.85
N ALA A 11 -28.49 -5.34 16.95
CA ALA A 11 -28.10 -5.62 15.58
C ALA A 11 -27.87 -4.34 14.75
N GLN A 12 -28.68 -3.31 14.98
CA GLN A 12 -28.53 -2.01 14.31
C GLN A 12 -27.27 -1.27 14.78
N LEU A 13 -26.97 -1.32 16.08
CA LEU A 13 -25.73 -0.75 16.63
C LEU A 13 -24.47 -1.50 16.15
N LYS A 14 -24.58 -2.82 15.93
CA LYS A 14 -23.47 -3.59 15.38
C LYS A 14 -23.14 -3.15 13.94
N LYS A 15 -24.14 -2.98 13.08
CA LYS A 15 -23.93 -2.50 11.70
C LYS A 15 -23.30 -1.10 11.66
N VAL A 16 -23.76 -0.19 12.49
CA VAL A 16 -23.16 1.16 12.61
C VAL A 16 -21.68 1.08 12.98
N ARG A 17 -21.30 0.22 13.93
CA ARG A 17 -19.92 0.01 14.32
C ARG A 17 -19.07 -0.57 13.18
N GLU A 18 -19.60 -1.51 12.41
CA GLU A 18 -18.91 -2.11 11.26
C GLU A 18 -18.66 -1.08 10.17
N VAL A 19 -19.66 -0.27 9.83
CA VAL A 19 -19.54 0.83 8.86
C VAL A 19 -18.48 1.83 9.32
N ASP A 20 -18.50 2.23 10.59
CA ASP A 20 -17.51 3.16 11.15
C ASP A 20 -16.09 2.56 11.11
N PHE A 21 -15.95 1.29 11.46
CA PHE A 21 -14.67 0.56 11.41
C PHE A 21 -14.12 0.49 9.97
N VAL A 22 -14.92 0.09 8.99
CA VAL A 22 -14.52 0.04 7.58
C VAL A 22 -14.19 1.43 7.06
N SER A 23 -15.00 2.43 7.38
CA SER A 23 -14.75 3.83 7.02
C SER A 23 -13.43 4.35 7.60
N GLN A 24 -13.14 4.07 8.87
CA GLN A 24 -11.87 4.46 9.49
C GLN A 24 -10.68 3.78 8.84
N PHE A 25 -10.79 2.50 8.47
CA PHE A 25 -9.73 1.79 7.78
C PHE A 25 -9.48 2.38 6.38
N THR A 26 -10.53 2.55 5.58
CA THR A 26 -10.39 2.87 4.16
C THR A 26 -10.21 4.36 3.94
N HIS A 27 -11.12 5.20 4.45
CA HIS A 27 -11.08 6.64 4.16
C HIS A 27 -10.01 7.40 4.94
N LYS A 28 -9.80 7.08 6.22
CA LYS A 28 -8.83 7.81 7.05
C LYS A 28 -7.41 7.30 6.93
N SER A 29 -7.24 6.03 6.60
CA SER A 29 -5.92 5.40 6.62
C SER A 29 -5.45 4.98 5.23
N LEU A 30 -6.19 4.09 4.56
CA LEU A 30 -5.77 3.54 3.27
C LEU A 30 -5.85 4.57 2.15
N ALA A 31 -6.92 5.38 2.09
CA ALA A 31 -7.03 6.45 1.11
C ALA A 31 -5.89 7.47 1.24
N LYS A 32 -5.52 7.82 2.48
CA LYS A 32 -4.38 8.71 2.72
C LYS A 32 -3.05 8.07 2.34
N LEU A 33 -2.87 6.77 2.54
CA LEU A 33 -1.68 6.05 2.05
C LEU A 33 -1.58 6.13 0.52
N ILE A 34 -2.69 5.84 -0.18
CA ILE A 34 -2.76 5.89 -1.64
C ILE A 34 -2.43 7.31 -2.15
N GLU A 35 -2.94 8.35 -1.49
CA GLU A 35 -2.67 9.74 -1.79
C GLU A 35 -1.19 10.08 -1.59
N VAL A 36 -0.61 9.74 -0.44
CA VAL A 36 0.80 10.01 -0.10
C VAL A 36 1.76 9.27 -1.03
N LEU A 37 1.44 8.03 -1.38
CA LEU A 37 2.19 7.27 -2.39
C LEU A 37 2.01 7.83 -3.80
N GLY A 38 0.96 8.63 -4.04
CA GLY A 38 0.63 9.15 -5.36
C GLY A 38 0.15 8.07 -6.35
N VAL A 39 -0.42 6.97 -5.84
CA VAL A 39 -0.92 5.88 -6.68
C VAL A 39 -2.17 6.32 -7.41
N THR A 40 -2.05 6.61 -8.68
CA THR A 40 -3.16 7.02 -9.56
C THR A 40 -3.84 5.83 -10.23
N ARG A 41 -3.09 4.75 -10.47
CA ARG A 41 -3.57 3.54 -11.15
C ARG A 41 -4.01 2.50 -10.12
N ARG A 42 -5.31 2.24 -10.08
CA ARG A 42 -5.94 1.23 -9.22
C ARG A 42 -6.70 0.26 -10.11
N ILE A 43 -6.29 -0.99 -10.10
CA ILE A 43 -6.75 -2.01 -11.05
C ILE A 43 -7.48 -3.12 -10.28
N PRO A 44 -8.82 -3.28 -10.49
CA PRO A 44 -9.54 -4.40 -9.94
C PRO A 44 -9.11 -5.70 -10.63
N MET A 45 -8.94 -6.76 -9.87
CA MET A 45 -8.57 -8.08 -10.38
C MET A 45 -9.47 -9.17 -9.79
N MET A 46 -9.41 -10.34 -10.40
CA MET A 46 -10.01 -11.57 -9.87
C MET A 46 -8.97 -12.35 -9.07
N GLU A 47 -9.39 -13.08 -8.05
CA GLU A 47 -8.51 -13.96 -7.26
C GLU A 47 -7.76 -14.95 -8.16
N GLY A 48 -6.50 -15.19 -7.86
CA GLY A 48 -5.63 -16.07 -8.64
C GLY A 48 -5.12 -15.48 -9.95
N THR A 49 -5.43 -14.22 -10.24
CA THR A 49 -4.88 -13.57 -11.43
C THR A 49 -3.42 -13.20 -11.20
N THR A 50 -2.56 -13.56 -12.17
CA THR A 50 -1.14 -13.24 -12.12
C THR A 50 -0.91 -11.74 -12.36
N MET A 51 -0.12 -11.13 -11.50
CA MET A 51 0.36 -9.75 -11.63
C MET A 51 1.69 -9.73 -12.37
N TYR A 52 1.91 -8.71 -13.18
CA TYR A 52 3.11 -8.58 -13.99
C TYR A 52 3.79 -7.23 -13.77
N THR A 53 5.11 -7.25 -13.77
CA THR A 53 5.93 -6.07 -14.07
C THR A 53 6.36 -6.12 -15.53
N TYR A 54 6.68 -4.97 -16.10
CA TYR A 54 7.05 -4.85 -17.49
C TYR A 54 8.50 -4.37 -17.60
N LYS A 55 9.21 -4.96 -18.55
CA LYS A 55 10.55 -4.54 -18.95
C LYS A 55 10.53 -4.25 -20.44
N MET A 56 10.95 -3.05 -20.83
CA MET A 56 11.12 -2.68 -22.24
C MET A 56 12.57 -2.86 -22.62
N THR A 57 12.82 -3.63 -23.66
CA THR A 57 14.14 -3.78 -24.28
C THR A 57 14.05 -3.41 -25.74
N GLY A 58 15.00 -2.64 -26.24
CA GLY A 58 14.99 -2.24 -27.65
C GLY A 58 16.24 -1.46 -28.01
N THR A 59 16.47 -1.38 -29.30
CA THR A 59 17.58 -0.60 -29.85
C THR A 59 17.06 0.25 -31.01
N LEU A 60 17.23 1.56 -30.87
CA LEU A 60 16.99 2.50 -31.94
C LEU A 60 18.14 2.36 -32.96
N GLN A 61 17.81 2.08 -34.22
CA GLN A 61 18.78 2.03 -35.28
C GLN A 61 19.11 3.44 -35.80
N ASN A 62 20.27 3.59 -36.40
CA ASN A 62 20.68 4.88 -36.94
C ASN A 62 19.71 5.33 -38.06
N GLY A 63 19.07 6.48 -37.85
CA GLY A 63 18.16 7.10 -38.81
C GLY A 63 18.86 7.97 -39.88
N ALA A 64 20.17 8.22 -39.74
CA ALA A 64 20.94 8.98 -40.70
C ALA A 64 21.36 8.06 -41.89
N VAL A 65 20.48 7.89 -42.85
CA VAL A 65 20.70 7.12 -44.08
C VAL A 65 20.79 8.05 -45.25
N ALA A 66 21.55 7.64 -46.30
CA ALA A 66 21.67 8.42 -47.53
C ALA A 66 20.35 8.38 -48.33
N GLU A 67 20.20 9.33 -49.23
CA GLU A 67 19.04 9.38 -50.15
C GLU A 67 18.96 8.11 -51.02
N GLY A 68 17.83 7.41 -50.90
CA GLY A 68 17.58 6.15 -51.61
C GLY A 68 18.01 4.89 -50.88
N ASP A 69 18.64 4.99 -49.71
CA ASP A 69 19.00 3.84 -48.88
C ASP A 69 17.83 3.33 -48.05
N ILE A 70 17.90 2.05 -47.69
CA ILE A 70 16.88 1.40 -46.87
C ILE A 70 17.08 1.84 -45.41
N ILE A 71 16.03 2.42 -44.78
CA ILE A 71 16.03 2.78 -43.37
C ILE A 71 16.01 1.50 -42.54
N PRO A 72 16.99 1.26 -41.64
CA PRO A 72 17.01 0.07 -40.77
C PRO A 72 15.86 0.07 -39.77
N LEU A 73 15.27 -1.11 -39.55
CA LEU A 73 14.16 -1.27 -38.62
C LEU A 73 14.67 -1.27 -37.18
N SER A 74 14.11 -0.38 -36.36
CA SER A 74 14.26 -0.43 -34.89
C SER A 74 13.28 -1.42 -34.31
N LYS A 75 13.72 -2.26 -33.38
CA LYS A 75 12.89 -3.27 -32.71
C LYS A 75 12.83 -2.99 -31.25
N TYR A 76 11.61 -2.95 -30.71
CA TYR A 76 11.33 -2.85 -29.28
C TYR A 76 10.48 -4.05 -28.85
N GLU A 77 10.87 -4.69 -27.76
CA GLU A 77 10.18 -5.83 -27.19
C GLU A 77 9.80 -5.51 -25.75
N GLN A 78 8.56 -5.84 -25.37
CA GLN A 78 8.08 -5.74 -24.02
C GLN A 78 8.09 -7.14 -23.40
N GLU A 79 8.92 -7.34 -22.41
CA GLU A 79 8.95 -8.55 -21.60
C GLU A 79 8.02 -8.39 -20.39
N LYS A 80 7.15 -9.38 -20.19
CA LYS A 80 6.29 -9.48 -19.02
C LYS A 80 6.93 -10.41 -18.00
N VAL A 81 7.26 -9.89 -16.84
CA VAL A 81 7.80 -10.68 -15.73
C VAL A 81 6.71 -10.90 -14.68
N PRO A 82 6.30 -12.16 -14.44
CA PRO A 82 5.31 -12.44 -13.40
C PRO A 82 5.91 -12.15 -12.02
N VAL A 83 5.15 -11.45 -11.18
CA VAL A 83 5.58 -11.06 -9.83
C VAL A 83 4.91 -11.93 -8.77
N GLY A 84 3.74 -12.46 -9.08
CA GLY A 84 2.92 -13.28 -8.19
C GLY A 84 1.46 -13.24 -8.56
N GLU A 85 0.64 -13.91 -7.78
CA GLU A 85 -0.81 -13.91 -7.93
C GLU A 85 -1.45 -13.05 -6.85
N ILE A 86 -2.52 -12.35 -7.20
CA ILE A 86 -3.32 -11.65 -6.20
C ILE A 86 -4.17 -12.68 -5.44
N THR A 87 -4.12 -12.61 -4.12
CA THR A 87 -4.81 -13.55 -3.24
C THR A 87 -5.73 -12.83 -2.26
N LEU A 88 -6.84 -13.49 -1.92
CA LEU A 88 -7.75 -13.02 -0.88
C LEU A 88 -7.16 -13.31 0.50
N ASN A 89 -6.83 -12.25 1.22
CA ASN A 89 -6.41 -12.33 2.60
C ASN A 89 -7.64 -12.40 3.53
N LYS A 90 -7.58 -13.25 4.54
CA LYS A 90 -8.66 -13.50 5.48
C LYS A 90 -8.13 -13.59 6.89
N TRP A 91 -8.66 -12.77 7.78
CA TRP A 91 -8.30 -12.79 9.19
C TRP A 91 -9.54 -12.98 10.05
N ARG A 92 -9.47 -13.90 10.97
CA ARG A 92 -10.54 -14.19 11.92
C ARG A 92 -10.05 -14.06 13.35
N LYS A 93 -10.86 -13.42 14.18
CA LYS A 93 -10.65 -13.30 15.60
C LYS A 93 -11.89 -13.88 16.32
N ALA A 94 -11.67 -14.59 17.42
CA ALA A 94 -12.73 -15.09 18.27
C ALA A 94 -12.47 -14.69 19.73
N VAL A 95 -13.52 -14.33 20.45
CA VAL A 95 -13.50 -13.99 21.88
C VAL A 95 -14.50 -14.85 22.61
N SER A 96 -14.07 -15.57 23.65
CA SER A 96 -14.93 -16.48 24.41
C SER A 96 -15.87 -15.72 25.37
N ALA A 97 -16.97 -16.38 25.74
CA ALA A 97 -17.93 -15.85 26.71
C ALA A 97 -17.28 -15.56 28.06
N GLU A 98 -16.32 -16.38 28.49
CA GLU A 98 -15.58 -16.22 29.73
C GLU A 98 -14.72 -14.94 29.72
N ALA A 99 -14.06 -14.67 28.57
CA ALA A 99 -13.26 -13.45 28.41
C ALA A 99 -14.14 -12.20 28.49
N ILE A 100 -15.33 -12.23 27.85
CA ILE A 100 -16.31 -11.14 27.92
C ILE A 100 -16.82 -10.95 29.36
N LYS A 101 -17.12 -12.03 30.07
CA LYS A 101 -17.58 -11.98 31.44
C LYS A 101 -16.54 -11.41 32.40
N LYS A 102 -15.26 -11.75 32.17
CA LYS A 102 -14.14 -11.31 33.01
C LYS A 102 -13.71 -9.87 32.73
N SER A 103 -13.62 -9.46 31.49
CA SER A 103 -13.02 -8.19 31.09
C SER A 103 -14.01 -7.16 30.54
N GLY A 104 -15.28 -7.53 30.38
CA GLY A 104 -16.30 -6.72 29.72
C GLY A 104 -16.22 -6.77 28.18
N TYR A 105 -17.34 -6.43 27.52
CA TYR A 105 -17.47 -6.50 26.07
C TYR A 105 -16.52 -5.53 25.35
N THR A 106 -16.41 -4.31 25.84
CA THR A 106 -15.60 -3.26 25.21
C THR A 106 -14.14 -3.67 25.13
N THR A 107 -13.54 -4.08 26.24
CA THR A 107 -12.14 -4.52 26.27
C THR A 107 -11.92 -5.81 25.48
N ALA A 108 -12.79 -6.80 25.67
CA ALA A 108 -12.60 -8.10 25.05
C ALA A 108 -12.86 -8.10 23.53
N VAL A 109 -13.77 -7.27 23.04
CA VAL A 109 -14.16 -7.26 21.61
C VAL A 109 -13.66 -6.02 20.88
N THR A 110 -13.97 -4.82 21.38
CA THR A 110 -13.68 -3.57 20.65
C THR A 110 -12.18 -3.25 20.60
N GLU A 111 -11.46 -3.38 21.72
CA GLU A 111 -10.02 -3.12 21.73
C GLU A 111 -9.24 -4.16 20.91
N THR A 112 -9.70 -5.41 20.95
CA THR A 112 -9.08 -6.47 20.15
C THR A 112 -9.44 -6.36 18.66
N ASP A 113 -10.59 -5.80 18.28
CA ASP A 113 -10.90 -5.41 16.88
C ASP A 113 -9.92 -4.33 16.40
N ALA A 114 -9.64 -3.32 17.23
CA ALA A 114 -8.66 -2.28 16.90
C ALA A 114 -7.23 -2.84 16.76
N ALA A 115 -6.86 -3.86 17.53
CA ALA A 115 -5.59 -4.57 17.36
C ALA A 115 -5.54 -5.35 16.05
N LEU A 116 -6.59 -6.11 15.72
CA LEU A 116 -6.71 -6.82 14.44
C LEU A 116 -6.55 -5.85 13.25
N LEU A 117 -7.19 -4.68 13.32
CA LEU A 117 -7.06 -3.65 12.28
C LEU A 117 -5.61 -3.21 12.08
N ARG A 118 -4.89 -2.95 13.17
CA ARG A 118 -3.46 -2.58 13.10
C ARG A 118 -2.61 -3.68 12.48
N ASP A 119 -2.90 -4.94 12.76
CA ASP A 119 -2.17 -6.06 12.20
C ASP A 119 -2.45 -6.24 10.70
N VAL A 120 -3.69 -6.04 10.25
CA VAL A 120 -4.05 -6.03 8.83
C VAL A 120 -3.32 -4.89 8.10
N GLN A 121 -3.34 -3.66 8.65
CA GLN A 121 -2.58 -2.54 8.11
C GLN A 121 -1.07 -2.83 8.05
N ASN A 122 -0.55 -3.53 9.04
CA ASN A 122 0.83 -3.98 9.07
C ASN A 122 1.15 -4.96 7.95
N GLY A 123 0.24 -5.88 7.66
CA GLY A 123 0.34 -6.83 6.55
C GLY A 123 0.45 -6.11 5.20
N ILE A 124 -0.45 -5.17 4.92
CA ILE A 124 -0.46 -4.37 3.69
C ILE A 124 0.87 -3.60 3.53
N ARG A 125 1.37 -2.97 4.61
CA ARG A 125 2.67 -2.30 4.59
C ARG A 125 3.82 -3.26 4.33
N THR A 126 3.79 -4.45 4.92
CA THR A 126 4.83 -5.46 4.70
C THR A 126 4.88 -5.88 3.24
N ASN A 127 3.73 -6.08 2.61
CA ASN A 127 3.66 -6.41 1.19
C ASN A 127 4.22 -5.27 0.32
N LEU A 128 3.80 -4.02 0.58
CA LEU A 128 4.31 -2.84 -0.14
C LEU A 128 5.86 -2.78 -0.10
N PHE A 129 6.44 -2.84 1.09
CA PHE A 129 7.90 -2.77 1.23
C PHE A 129 8.61 -4.02 0.72
N GLY A 130 7.96 -5.17 0.73
CA GLY A 130 8.45 -6.40 0.09
C GLY A 130 8.70 -6.19 -1.39
N PHE A 131 7.75 -5.60 -2.11
CA PHE A 131 7.90 -5.29 -3.54
C PHE A 131 8.93 -4.20 -3.81
N ILE A 132 8.93 -3.12 -3.04
CA ILE A 132 9.90 -2.02 -3.19
C ILE A 132 11.33 -2.53 -2.98
N ASN A 133 11.56 -3.36 -1.98
CA ASN A 133 12.88 -3.92 -1.71
C ASN A 133 13.31 -4.98 -2.73
N ALA A 134 12.35 -5.75 -3.27
CA ALA A 134 12.61 -6.77 -4.29
C ALA A 134 12.87 -6.17 -5.68
N ALA A 135 12.33 -4.98 -5.96
CA ALA A 135 12.60 -4.30 -7.23
C ALA A 135 14.11 -4.02 -7.37
N ASN A 136 14.71 -4.58 -8.40
CA ASN A 136 16.15 -4.46 -8.67
C ASN A 136 16.35 -3.44 -9.80
N GLY A 137 16.29 -2.15 -9.45
CA GLY A 137 16.79 -1.12 -10.36
C GLY A 137 18.31 -1.27 -10.58
N ALA A 138 18.73 -1.16 -11.83
CA ALA A 138 20.16 -1.23 -12.17
C ALA A 138 20.94 0.01 -11.71
N THR A 139 20.22 1.11 -11.44
CA THR A 139 20.83 2.39 -11.09
C THR A 139 20.96 2.53 -9.58
N THR A 140 22.15 2.92 -9.15
CA THR A 140 22.46 3.17 -7.74
C THR A 140 22.96 4.60 -7.54
N ALA A 141 22.68 5.16 -6.36
CA ALA A 141 23.16 6.47 -5.95
C ALA A 141 23.86 6.40 -4.58
N SER A 142 24.66 7.39 -4.25
CA SER A 142 25.27 7.53 -2.92
C SER A 142 25.27 9.00 -2.50
N GLY A 143 25.38 9.23 -1.19
CA GLY A 143 25.50 10.58 -0.66
C GLY A 143 25.98 10.55 0.80
N ASP A 144 26.82 11.50 1.20
CA ASP A 144 27.37 11.60 2.55
C ASP A 144 26.33 12.09 3.57
N THR A 145 25.24 12.67 3.11
CA THR A 145 24.11 13.13 3.94
C THR A 145 22.79 12.67 3.33
N LEU A 146 21.75 12.59 4.14
CA LEU A 146 20.40 12.24 3.65
C LEU A 146 19.95 13.19 2.53
N GLN A 147 20.21 14.49 2.66
CA GLN A 147 19.86 15.47 1.64
C GLN A 147 20.60 15.22 0.32
N ALA A 148 21.91 14.97 0.37
CA ALA A 148 22.71 14.67 -0.82
C ALA A 148 22.27 13.35 -1.48
N LEU A 149 21.99 12.33 -0.66
CA LEU A 149 21.48 11.05 -1.16
C LEU A 149 20.14 11.22 -1.89
N LEU A 150 19.16 11.93 -1.28
CA LEU A 150 17.84 12.14 -1.90
C LEU A 150 17.94 13.02 -3.16
N ALA A 151 18.82 14.01 -3.20
CA ALA A 151 19.08 14.81 -4.39
C ALA A 151 19.69 13.98 -5.54
N ASN A 152 20.64 13.09 -5.23
CA ASN A 152 21.23 12.19 -6.21
C ASN A 152 20.22 11.15 -6.73
N LEU A 153 19.38 10.60 -5.85
CA LEU A 153 18.28 9.71 -6.23
C LEU A 153 17.27 10.43 -7.15
N TRP A 154 16.93 11.68 -6.83
CA TRP A 154 16.09 12.51 -7.69
C TRP A 154 16.70 12.70 -9.08
N GLY A 155 17.98 13.06 -9.13
CA GLY A 155 18.70 13.24 -10.40
C GLY A 155 18.67 11.98 -11.26
N GLN A 156 18.90 10.80 -10.66
CA GLN A 156 18.83 9.53 -11.37
C GLN A 156 17.41 9.21 -11.86
N LEU A 157 16.37 9.52 -11.08
CA LEU A 157 14.99 9.35 -11.53
C LEU A 157 14.64 10.27 -12.70
N GLN A 158 15.12 11.54 -12.70
CA GLN A 158 14.89 12.46 -13.82
C GLN A 158 15.57 11.94 -15.10
N VAL A 159 16.75 11.32 -15.01
CA VAL A 159 17.43 10.70 -16.17
C VAL A 159 16.67 9.45 -16.64
N LEU A 160 16.14 8.63 -15.73
CA LEU A 160 15.38 7.42 -16.11
C LEU A 160 14.01 7.73 -16.75
N PHE A 161 13.38 8.83 -16.33
CA PHE A 161 12.06 9.28 -16.82
C PHE A 161 12.19 10.59 -17.60
N GLU A 162 13.19 10.68 -18.49
CA GLU A 162 13.59 11.91 -19.18
C GLU A 162 12.44 12.60 -19.92
N ASP A 163 11.50 11.84 -20.46
CA ASP A 163 10.36 12.34 -21.24
C ASP A 163 9.14 12.70 -20.36
N ASP A 164 9.14 12.34 -19.08
CA ASP A 164 8.03 12.55 -18.15
C ASP A 164 8.48 13.32 -16.90
N THR A 165 7.68 14.30 -16.47
CA THR A 165 7.91 14.97 -15.19
C THR A 165 7.66 13.99 -14.04
N ALA A 166 8.71 13.31 -13.60
CA ALA A 166 8.63 12.29 -12.57
C ALA A 166 8.52 12.94 -11.17
N GLU A 167 7.35 12.83 -10.54
CA GLU A 167 7.21 13.12 -9.11
C GLU A 167 7.78 11.96 -8.31
N ALA A 168 8.84 12.22 -7.53
CA ALA A 168 9.54 11.20 -6.78
C ALA A 168 8.87 10.86 -5.45
N VAL A 169 8.88 9.57 -5.10
CA VAL A 169 8.60 9.07 -3.75
C VAL A 169 9.84 8.34 -3.25
N TYR A 170 10.27 8.71 -2.05
CA TYR A 170 11.44 8.15 -1.37
C TYR A 170 11.00 7.31 -0.17
N PHE A 171 11.64 6.19 0.00
CA PHE A 171 11.47 5.30 1.14
C PHE A 171 12.77 5.23 1.92
N VAL A 172 12.74 5.66 3.18
CA VAL A 172 13.93 5.79 4.04
C VAL A 172 13.70 5.21 5.42
N ASN A 173 14.80 4.91 6.13
CA ASN A 173 14.71 4.50 7.52
C ASN A 173 14.45 5.72 8.43
N PRO A 174 13.55 5.63 9.43
CA PRO A 174 13.29 6.72 10.37
C PRO A 174 14.52 7.21 11.13
N LEU A 175 15.51 6.34 11.37
CA LEU A 175 16.74 6.72 12.08
C LEU A 175 17.62 7.67 11.26
N ASP A 176 17.67 7.47 9.93
CA ASP A 176 18.42 8.35 9.02
C ASP A 176 17.77 9.74 8.93
N VAL A 177 16.42 9.75 8.94
CA VAL A 177 15.66 11.03 8.97
C VAL A 177 15.81 11.73 10.32
N ALA A 178 15.83 11.00 11.43
CA ALA A 178 15.99 11.57 12.77
C ALA A 178 17.32 12.31 12.92
N GLU A 179 18.40 11.78 12.34
CA GLU A 179 19.71 12.43 12.33
C GLU A 179 19.66 13.77 11.55
N TYR A 180 18.96 13.78 10.42
CA TYR A 180 18.75 15.01 9.64
C TYR A 180 17.84 16.02 10.37
N LEU A 181 16.75 15.57 11.02
CA LEU A 181 15.83 16.44 11.77
C LEU A 181 16.50 17.14 12.96
N GLY A 182 17.58 16.59 13.48
CA GLY A 182 18.40 17.24 14.52
C GLY A 182 19.00 18.58 14.07
N THR A 183 19.12 18.80 12.77
CA THR A 183 19.70 20.00 12.15
C THR A 183 18.74 20.81 11.29
N ALA A 184 17.54 20.31 11.01
CA ALA A 184 16.58 20.93 10.09
C ALA A 184 15.16 21.01 10.68
N ASN A 185 14.47 22.13 10.44
CA ASN A 185 13.07 22.32 10.83
C ASN A 185 12.14 21.81 9.72
N ILE A 186 11.71 20.56 9.82
CA ILE A 186 10.78 19.93 8.89
C ILE A 186 9.59 19.37 9.64
N THR A 187 8.37 19.56 9.12
CA THR A 187 7.15 19.03 9.69
C THR A 187 6.92 17.59 9.22
N VAL A 188 6.84 16.66 10.15
CA VAL A 188 6.54 15.26 9.91
C VAL A 188 5.03 15.02 10.08
N GLN A 189 4.42 14.36 9.10
CA GLN A 189 3.02 13.94 9.11
C GLN A 189 2.90 12.43 9.26
N THR A 190 1.70 11.94 9.52
CA THR A 190 1.45 10.48 9.71
C THR A 190 0.29 10.01 8.84
N ALA A 191 0.50 8.94 8.10
CA ALA A 191 -0.54 8.25 7.33
C ALA A 191 -0.37 6.73 7.41
N PHE A 192 -1.46 6.00 7.62
CA PHE A 192 -1.48 4.53 7.68
C PHE A 192 -0.41 3.94 8.62
N GLY A 193 -0.15 4.64 9.75
CA GLY A 193 0.87 4.25 10.74
C GLY A 193 2.32 4.40 10.27
N MET A 194 2.57 5.17 9.23
CA MET A 194 3.91 5.57 8.78
C MET A 194 4.06 7.09 8.87
N ASN A 195 5.26 7.53 9.20
CA ASN A 195 5.62 8.95 9.14
C ASN A 195 6.05 9.30 7.72
N TYR A 196 5.71 10.51 7.28
CA TYR A 196 6.12 11.01 5.96
C TYR A 196 6.33 12.52 5.99
N VAL A 197 7.05 13.02 5.00
CA VAL A 197 7.26 14.45 4.74
C VAL A 197 6.87 14.70 3.29
N GLU A 198 5.83 15.53 3.08
CA GLU A 198 5.46 15.99 1.75
C GLU A 198 6.44 17.05 1.26
N ASN A 199 6.69 17.02 -0.04
CA ASN A 199 7.49 18.04 -0.72
C ASN A 199 8.85 18.32 -0.04
N PHE A 200 9.59 17.26 0.29
CA PHE A 200 10.91 17.38 0.89
C PHE A 200 11.86 18.16 -0.03
N LEU A 201 12.21 19.38 0.36
CA LEU A 201 13.08 20.29 -0.39
C LEU A 201 12.65 20.53 -1.86
N GLY A 202 11.38 20.36 -2.20
CA GLY A 202 10.91 20.45 -3.59
C GLY A 202 11.19 19.22 -4.45
N LEU A 203 11.77 18.14 -3.88
CA LEU A 203 12.21 16.97 -4.62
C LEU A 203 11.14 15.86 -4.67
N GLY A 204 10.19 15.85 -3.73
CA GLY A 204 9.15 14.84 -3.67
C GLY A 204 8.74 14.44 -2.26
N THR A 205 8.03 13.31 -2.13
CA THR A 205 7.50 12.82 -0.84
C THR A 205 8.44 11.79 -0.24
N VAL A 206 8.81 11.97 1.03
CA VAL A 206 9.65 11.03 1.79
C VAL A 206 8.78 10.24 2.75
N ILE A 207 8.77 8.93 2.63
CA ILE A 207 8.03 7.99 3.48
C ILE A 207 9.02 7.22 4.36
N MET A 208 8.78 7.23 5.66
CA MET A 208 9.65 6.62 6.64
C MET A 208 9.14 5.25 7.04
N SER A 209 10.01 4.23 6.98
CA SER A 209 9.68 2.89 7.43
C SER A 209 10.92 2.16 7.96
N ASN A 210 10.74 1.48 9.09
CA ASN A 210 11.76 0.59 9.66
C ASN A 210 12.01 -0.68 8.82
N ARG A 211 11.23 -0.89 7.75
CA ARG A 211 11.41 -1.97 6.77
C ARG A 211 12.47 -1.65 5.71
N ILE A 212 12.88 -0.40 5.64
CA ILE A 212 14.06 0.02 4.86
C ILE A 212 15.28 -0.09 5.77
N THR A 213 16.34 -0.67 5.27
CA THR A 213 17.60 -0.83 6.02
C THR A 213 18.19 0.55 6.34
N LYS A 214 18.66 0.76 7.58
CA LYS A 214 19.36 1.98 7.95
C LYS A 214 20.56 2.23 7.04
N GLY A 215 20.77 3.47 6.66
CA GLY A 215 21.81 3.86 5.71
C GLY A 215 21.47 3.58 4.26
N THR A 216 20.22 3.21 3.95
CA THR A 216 19.76 3.02 2.57
C THR A 216 18.49 3.82 2.29
N ALA A 217 18.32 4.23 1.05
CA ALA A 217 17.10 4.83 0.56
C ALA A 217 16.70 4.17 -0.77
N VAL A 218 15.40 4.11 -1.02
CA VAL A 218 14.84 3.64 -2.28
C VAL A 218 13.94 4.74 -2.83
N ALA A 219 14.06 5.02 -4.11
CA ALA A 219 13.25 6.03 -4.78
C ALA A 219 12.60 5.47 -6.04
N THR A 220 11.39 5.94 -6.33
CA THR A 220 10.69 5.65 -7.58
C THR A 220 9.77 6.81 -7.95
N ALA A 221 9.30 6.86 -9.19
CA ALA A 221 8.28 7.82 -9.58
C ALA A 221 6.89 7.40 -9.08
N LYS A 222 6.02 8.36 -8.73
CA LYS A 222 4.64 8.09 -8.30
C LYS A 222 3.85 7.27 -9.33
N GLN A 223 4.01 7.61 -10.63
CA GLN A 223 3.36 6.90 -11.73
C GLN A 223 3.80 5.44 -11.88
N ASN A 224 4.96 5.08 -11.32
CA ASN A 224 5.49 3.72 -11.33
C ASN A 224 4.87 2.82 -10.25
N LEU A 225 4.06 3.39 -9.34
CA LEU A 225 3.36 2.66 -8.30
C LEU A 225 1.93 2.34 -8.74
N ILE A 226 1.58 1.06 -8.69
CA ILE A 226 0.25 0.54 -9.01
C ILE A 226 -0.34 -0.18 -7.81
N MET A 227 -1.64 -0.06 -7.63
CA MET A 227 -2.41 -0.83 -6.67
C MET A 227 -3.33 -1.80 -7.40
N TYR A 228 -3.14 -3.08 -7.19
CA TYR A 228 -4.10 -4.13 -7.54
C TYR A 228 -4.99 -4.43 -6.35
N TYR A 229 -6.27 -4.72 -6.59
CA TYR A 229 -7.18 -5.06 -5.52
C TYR A 229 -8.27 -6.03 -5.96
N LEU A 230 -8.72 -6.85 -5.02
CA LEU A 230 -9.92 -7.66 -5.15
C LEU A 230 -11.11 -6.85 -4.61
N THR A 231 -12.20 -6.83 -5.39
CA THR A 231 -13.44 -6.16 -4.96
C THR A 231 -14.14 -7.01 -3.91
N MET A 232 -14.35 -6.46 -2.72
CA MET A 232 -15.09 -7.13 -1.63
C MET A 232 -16.60 -7.00 -1.77
N ASN A 233 -17.10 -6.17 -2.70
CA ASN A 233 -18.52 -5.98 -3.00
C ASN A 233 -19.12 -7.15 -3.77
N GLY A 234 -20.46 -7.18 -3.90
CA GLY A 234 -21.18 -8.16 -4.70
C GLY A 234 -21.38 -9.49 -3.98
N ASP A 235 -21.17 -10.61 -4.70
CA ASP A 235 -21.48 -11.95 -4.22
C ASP A 235 -20.73 -12.32 -2.94
N LEU A 236 -19.47 -11.90 -2.80
CA LEU A 236 -18.68 -12.16 -1.61
C LEU A 236 -19.26 -11.44 -0.39
N ALA A 237 -19.62 -10.18 -0.52
CA ALA A 237 -20.26 -9.42 0.55
C ALA A 237 -21.61 -10.03 0.93
N ALA A 238 -22.41 -10.44 -0.06
CA ALA A 238 -23.71 -11.08 0.18
C ALA A 238 -23.57 -12.44 0.85
N ALA A 239 -22.63 -13.27 0.40
CA ALA A 239 -22.43 -14.63 0.93
C ALA A 239 -21.97 -14.64 2.40
N PHE A 240 -21.11 -13.71 2.78
CA PHE A 240 -20.55 -13.61 4.12
C PHE A 240 -21.19 -12.52 4.99
N ASP A 241 -22.20 -11.81 4.47
CA ASP A 241 -22.85 -10.66 5.15
C ASP A 241 -21.80 -9.62 5.59
N LEU A 242 -20.89 -9.26 4.67
CA LEU A 242 -19.82 -8.29 4.92
C LEU A 242 -20.33 -6.88 4.78
N THR A 243 -19.90 -6.02 5.69
CA THR A 243 -19.98 -4.57 5.52
C THR A 243 -18.73 -4.11 4.75
N THR A 244 -18.90 -3.52 3.59
CA THR A 244 -17.81 -3.03 2.75
C THR A 244 -17.80 -1.51 2.68
N ASP A 245 -16.63 -0.93 2.35
CA ASP A 245 -16.54 0.48 2.02
C ASP A 245 -17.08 0.76 0.61
N GLU A 246 -17.26 2.04 0.25
CA GLU A 246 -17.79 2.46 -1.06
C GLU A 246 -16.93 1.96 -2.23
N LEU A 247 -15.63 1.84 -2.03
CA LEU A 247 -14.68 1.37 -3.05
C LEU A 247 -14.52 -0.15 -3.06
N GLY A 248 -15.01 -0.85 -2.02
CA GLY A 248 -14.96 -2.29 -1.92
C GLY A 248 -13.57 -2.86 -1.67
N TYR A 249 -12.67 -2.13 -1.01
CA TYR A 249 -11.31 -2.59 -0.72
C TYR A 249 -11.24 -3.57 0.45
N VAL A 250 -12.10 -3.37 1.42
CA VAL A 250 -12.13 -4.16 2.66
C VAL A 250 -13.55 -4.59 2.98
N GLY A 251 -13.71 -5.83 3.36
CA GLY A 251 -14.96 -6.37 3.89
C GLY A 251 -14.78 -6.80 5.34
N ILE A 252 -15.73 -6.42 6.20
CA ILE A 252 -15.72 -6.81 7.60
C ILE A 252 -17.08 -7.36 8.03
N LYS A 253 -17.04 -8.40 8.85
CA LYS A 253 -18.17 -8.85 9.66
C LYS A 253 -17.71 -8.93 11.10
N SER A 254 -18.24 -8.08 11.96
CA SER A 254 -17.80 -7.97 13.34
C SER A 254 -18.88 -8.41 14.32
N GLY A 255 -18.47 -9.14 15.35
CA GLY A 255 -19.31 -9.48 16.48
C GLY A 255 -20.44 -10.44 16.17
N TYR A 256 -20.28 -11.34 15.19
CA TYR A 256 -21.24 -12.41 14.98
C TYR A 256 -21.04 -13.51 16.01
N GLN A 257 -22.16 -14.16 16.40
CA GLN A 257 -22.18 -15.16 17.45
C GLN A 257 -21.92 -16.54 16.85
N ASN A 258 -20.99 -17.25 17.47
CA ASN A 258 -20.82 -18.69 17.25
C ASN A 258 -21.36 -19.40 18.50
N GLU A 259 -22.60 -19.88 18.41
CA GLU A 259 -23.32 -20.50 19.53
C GLU A 259 -22.71 -21.84 19.95
N GLU A 260 -22.22 -22.63 18.97
CA GLU A 260 -21.59 -23.92 19.25
C GLU A 260 -20.36 -23.82 20.16
N ARG A 261 -19.67 -22.70 20.10
CA ARG A 261 -18.44 -22.45 20.85
C ARG A 261 -18.58 -21.39 21.92
N ALA A 262 -19.77 -20.80 22.10
CA ALA A 262 -20.02 -19.68 22.97
C ALA A 262 -18.99 -18.54 22.77
N GLN A 263 -18.79 -18.13 21.51
CA GLN A 263 -17.80 -17.13 21.12
C GLN A 263 -18.44 -16.02 20.30
N ILE A 264 -17.81 -14.83 20.38
CA ILE A 264 -18.07 -13.73 19.46
C ILE A 264 -16.89 -13.65 18.51
N GLU A 265 -17.16 -13.65 17.21
CA GLU A 265 -16.17 -13.66 16.16
C GLU A 265 -16.19 -12.37 15.34
N SER A 266 -15.06 -12.01 14.78
CA SER A 266 -14.92 -10.94 13.78
C SER A 266 -14.09 -11.46 12.62
N LEU A 267 -14.51 -11.14 11.39
CA LEU A 267 -13.87 -11.53 10.15
C LEU A 267 -13.50 -10.26 9.37
N VAL A 268 -12.29 -10.19 8.89
CA VAL A 268 -11.80 -9.14 7.99
C VAL A 268 -11.26 -9.80 6.73
N MET A 269 -11.62 -9.26 5.58
CA MET A 269 -11.12 -9.69 4.29
C MET A 269 -10.58 -8.51 3.50
N ASP A 270 -9.46 -8.67 2.84
CA ASP A 270 -8.94 -7.76 1.82
C ASP A 270 -8.20 -8.53 0.73
N GLY A 271 -7.88 -7.84 -0.35
CA GLY A 271 -7.03 -8.34 -1.43
C GLY A 271 -6.30 -7.17 -2.06
N ILE A 272 -5.47 -6.47 -1.28
CA ILE A 272 -4.76 -5.26 -1.70
C ILE A 272 -3.30 -5.59 -1.89
N GLN A 273 -2.78 -5.22 -3.08
CA GLN A 273 -1.39 -5.41 -3.42
C GLN A 273 -0.84 -4.15 -4.10
N PHE A 274 0.24 -3.60 -3.58
CA PHE A 274 0.98 -2.55 -4.23
C PHE A 274 2.13 -3.15 -5.03
N LEU A 275 2.38 -2.61 -6.21
CA LEU A 275 3.42 -3.07 -7.11
C LEU A 275 4.14 -1.90 -7.75
N VAL A 276 5.37 -2.15 -8.15
CA VAL A 276 6.14 -1.30 -9.06
C VAL A 276 5.97 -1.85 -10.47
N GLU A 277 5.49 -1.02 -11.41
CA GLU A 277 5.24 -1.44 -12.80
C GLU A 277 6.53 -1.76 -13.54
N TYR A 278 7.49 -0.84 -13.46
CA TYR A 278 8.81 -0.99 -14.07
C TYR A 278 9.86 -1.19 -12.97
N ALA A 279 10.39 -2.39 -12.87
CA ALA A 279 11.42 -2.69 -11.87
C ALA A 279 12.68 -1.82 -12.04
N GLU A 280 13.02 -1.47 -13.28
CA GLU A 280 14.14 -0.58 -13.61
C GLU A 280 13.90 0.88 -13.24
N GLY A 281 12.63 1.29 -13.04
CA GLY A 281 12.23 2.61 -12.55
C GLY A 281 12.39 2.80 -11.05
N VAL A 282 13.10 1.90 -10.36
CA VAL A 282 13.45 2.00 -8.95
C VAL A 282 14.93 2.24 -8.80
N VAL A 283 15.30 3.30 -8.10
CA VAL A 283 16.70 3.64 -7.81
C VAL A 283 16.97 3.37 -6.34
N LYS A 284 18.06 2.68 -6.03
CA LYS A 284 18.52 2.43 -4.67
C LYS A 284 19.75 3.28 -4.36
N GLY A 285 19.84 3.77 -3.13
CA GLY A 285 20.95 4.57 -2.71
C GLY A 285 21.45 4.21 -1.32
N THR A 286 22.71 4.55 -1.04
CA THR A 286 23.38 4.32 0.24
C THR A 286 23.92 5.63 0.80
N LEU A 287 23.76 5.80 2.12
CA LEU A 287 24.48 6.82 2.88
C LEU A 287 25.94 6.36 3.05
N GLY A 288 26.86 7.22 2.67
CA GLY A 288 28.30 6.99 2.79
C GLY A 288 28.82 7.19 4.18
#